data_c4e089d544a38bc7fb4902b482626151
#
_entry.id   c4e089d544a38bc7fb4902b482626151
#
_cell.length_a   1.000
_cell.length_b   1.000
_cell.length_c   1.000
_cell.angle_alpha   90.00
_cell.angle_beta   90.00
_cell.angle_gamma   90.00
#
_symmetry.space_group_name_H-M   'P 1'
#
loop_
_entity.id
_entity.type
_entity.pdbx_description
1 polymer ?
#
loop_
_entity_poly.entity_id
_entity_poly.type
_entity_poly.pdbx_seq_one_letter_code
_entity_poly.pdbx_strand_id
1 'polypeptide(L)'
;MTNHLGDIQNAKSIFIIGSNPAVNHPVGFRHFLKAKEKGAKLIVIDPRYTRTAAKADYFAQIRPGTDIPFVYGMMNLIFENGWEDKKFIDDRVYGM
;
A
#
# COMPACT_ATOMS: atom_id res chain seq x y z
N MET A 1 -15.26 1.89 -1.65
CA MET A 1 -14.03 2.04 -2.47
C MET A 1 -14.27 3.07 -3.57
N THR A 2 -13.24 3.84 -3.83
CA THR A 2 -13.29 4.85 -4.89
C THR A 2 -13.25 4.21 -6.27
N ASN A 3 -12.44 3.16 -6.45
CA ASN A 3 -12.29 2.45 -7.71
C ASN A 3 -12.90 1.06 -7.65
N HIS A 4 -13.14 0.47 -8.82
CA HIS A 4 -13.58 -0.92 -8.92
C HIS A 4 -12.45 -1.85 -8.44
N LEU A 5 -12.83 -2.94 -7.75
CA LEU A 5 -11.83 -3.91 -7.25
C LEU A 5 -10.95 -4.48 -8.36
N GLY A 6 -11.51 -4.68 -9.55
CA GLY A 6 -10.73 -5.19 -10.68
C GLY A 6 -9.60 -4.28 -11.12
N ASP A 7 -9.67 -3.00 -10.80
CA ASP A 7 -8.63 -2.04 -11.16
C ASP A 7 -7.31 -2.30 -10.39
N ILE A 8 -7.37 -3.04 -9.30
CA ILE A 8 -6.16 -3.43 -8.54
C ILE A 8 -5.19 -4.21 -9.42
N GLN A 9 -5.70 -4.96 -10.38
CA GLN A 9 -4.85 -5.74 -11.30
C GLN A 9 -3.94 -4.87 -12.17
N ASN A 10 -4.26 -3.59 -12.31
CA ASN A 10 -3.49 -2.66 -13.12
C ASN A 10 -2.40 -1.93 -12.31
N ALA A 11 -2.32 -2.17 -11.01
CA ALA A 11 -1.34 -1.52 -10.15
C ALA A 11 0.07 -2.08 -10.39
N LYS A 12 1.06 -1.22 -10.30
CA LYS A 12 2.47 -1.62 -10.36
C LYS A 12 3.02 -1.94 -8.97
N SER A 13 2.44 -1.33 -7.95
CA SER A 13 2.74 -1.65 -6.56
C SER A 13 1.46 -1.50 -5.75
N ILE A 14 1.33 -2.31 -4.70
CA ILE A 14 0.16 -2.32 -3.82
C ILE A 14 0.66 -2.18 -2.39
N PHE A 15 0.16 -1.19 -1.69
CA PHE A 15 0.55 -0.87 -0.32
C PHE A 15 -0.66 -1.12 0.60
N ILE A 16 -0.50 -2.02 1.56
CA ILE A 16 -1.55 -2.37 2.52
C ILE A 16 -1.03 -2.06 3.92
N ILE A 17 -1.75 -1.22 4.63
CA ILE A 17 -1.40 -0.86 5.99
C ILE A 17 -2.61 -1.08 6.90
N GLY A 18 -2.43 -1.92 7.93
CA GLY A 18 -3.46 -2.15 8.93
C GLY A 18 -4.67 -2.93 8.44
N SER A 19 -4.54 -3.72 7.38
CA SER A 19 -5.64 -4.48 6.81
C SER A 19 -5.22 -5.91 6.47
N ASN A 20 -6.18 -6.82 6.47
CA ASN A 20 -5.93 -8.23 6.14
C ASN A 20 -6.94 -8.73 5.10
N PRO A 21 -6.86 -8.25 3.85
CA PRO A 21 -7.83 -8.63 2.82
C PRO A 21 -7.83 -10.11 2.47
N ALA A 22 -6.75 -10.84 2.74
CA ALA A 22 -6.74 -12.29 2.49
C ALA A 22 -7.76 -13.03 3.37
N VAL A 23 -8.10 -12.47 4.53
CA VAL A 23 -9.10 -13.04 5.45
C VAL A 23 -10.43 -12.32 5.33
N ASN A 24 -10.41 -10.99 5.35
CA ASN A 24 -11.64 -10.17 5.37
C ASN A 24 -12.34 -10.10 4.01
N HIS A 25 -11.57 -10.13 2.93
CA HIS A 25 -12.10 -10.04 1.56
C HIS A 25 -11.39 -11.05 0.66
N PRO A 26 -11.57 -12.36 0.91
CA PRO A 26 -10.77 -13.38 0.20
C PRO A 26 -11.03 -13.38 -1.31
N VAL A 27 -12.25 -13.10 -1.76
CA VAL A 27 -12.55 -13.05 -3.19
C VAL A 27 -11.89 -11.83 -3.84
N GLY A 28 -11.94 -10.67 -3.19
CA GLY A 28 -11.28 -9.46 -3.67
C GLY A 28 -9.76 -9.58 -3.68
N PHE A 29 -9.21 -10.37 -2.78
CA PHE A 29 -7.77 -10.59 -2.70
C PHE A 29 -7.20 -11.26 -3.95
N ARG A 30 -8.04 -11.95 -4.72
CA ARG A 30 -7.63 -12.55 -6.01
C ARG A 30 -7.07 -11.49 -6.97
N HIS A 31 -7.58 -10.28 -6.91
CA HIS A 31 -7.08 -9.20 -7.77
C HIS A 31 -5.67 -8.78 -7.39
N PHE A 32 -5.34 -8.83 -6.08
CA PHE A 32 -3.99 -8.57 -5.61
C PHE A 32 -3.02 -9.63 -6.13
N LEU A 33 -3.42 -10.90 -6.08
CA LEU A 33 -2.59 -12.00 -6.55
C LEU A 33 -2.37 -11.93 -8.06
N LYS A 34 -3.39 -11.54 -8.82
CA LYS A 34 -3.28 -11.36 -10.27
C LYS A 34 -2.33 -10.22 -10.61
N ALA A 35 -2.39 -9.11 -9.87
CA ALA A 35 -1.46 -8.01 -10.07
C ALA A 35 -0.02 -8.46 -9.78
N LYS A 36 0.16 -9.25 -8.74
CA LYS A 36 1.47 -9.77 -8.37
C LYS A 36 2.04 -10.68 -9.44
N GLU A 37 1.22 -11.50 -10.07
CA GLU A 37 1.62 -12.35 -11.19
C GLU A 37 2.10 -11.52 -12.39
N LYS A 38 1.57 -10.32 -12.55
CA LYS A 38 1.98 -9.39 -13.61
C LYS A 38 3.23 -8.59 -13.24
N GLY A 39 3.82 -8.84 -12.09
CA GLY A 39 5.04 -8.18 -11.65
C GLY A 39 4.84 -7.06 -10.64
N ALA A 40 3.63 -6.83 -10.16
CA ALA A 40 3.38 -5.83 -9.13
C ALA A 40 4.02 -6.27 -7.81
N LYS A 41 4.48 -5.29 -7.03
CA LYS A 41 5.03 -5.54 -5.70
C LYS A 41 3.95 -5.34 -4.65
N LEU A 42 3.81 -6.29 -3.75
CA LEU A 42 2.88 -6.20 -2.64
C LEU A 42 3.65 -5.87 -1.37
N ILE A 43 3.32 -4.74 -0.77
CA ILE A 43 3.98 -4.22 0.43
C ILE A 43 2.94 -4.17 1.55
N VAL A 44 3.24 -4.86 2.65
CA VAL A 44 2.31 -4.95 3.78
C VAL A 44 2.98 -4.41 5.04
N ILE A 45 2.28 -3.50 5.71
CA ILE A 45 2.71 -2.91 6.98
C ILE A 45 1.65 -3.24 8.02
N ASP A 46 2.02 -3.99 9.05
CA ASP A 46 1.06 -4.42 10.07
C ASP A 46 1.81 -4.79 11.34
N PRO A 47 1.23 -4.52 12.52
CA PRO A 47 1.83 -4.98 13.78
C PRO A 47 1.87 -6.50 13.90
N ARG A 48 1.02 -7.20 13.16
CA ARG A 48 0.89 -8.66 13.21
C ARG A 48 1.20 -9.26 11.84
N TYR A 49 1.85 -10.41 11.83
CA TYR A 49 2.07 -11.16 10.59
C TYR A 49 0.77 -11.86 10.20
N THR A 50 0.12 -11.40 9.14
CA THR A 50 -1.18 -11.86 8.68
C THR A 50 -1.05 -12.78 7.47
N ARG A 51 -2.18 -13.39 7.04
CA ARG A 51 -2.21 -14.17 5.80
C ARG A 51 -1.88 -13.29 4.59
N THR A 52 -2.31 -12.04 4.63
CA THR A 52 -1.94 -11.07 3.58
C THR A 52 -0.43 -10.84 3.60
N ALA A 53 0.17 -10.68 4.78
CA ALA A 53 1.61 -10.49 4.92
C ALA A 53 2.39 -11.69 4.39
N ALA A 54 1.84 -12.90 4.51
CA ALA A 54 2.50 -14.11 4.01
C ALA A 54 2.68 -14.10 2.50
N LYS A 55 1.87 -13.34 1.78
CA LYS A 55 1.95 -13.19 0.33
C LYS A 55 2.69 -11.94 -0.11
N ALA A 56 3.15 -11.10 0.83
CA ALA A 56 3.80 -9.84 0.52
C ALA A 56 5.22 -10.06 0.00
N ASP A 57 5.64 -9.21 -0.92
CA ASP A 57 7.04 -9.13 -1.35
C ASP A 57 7.88 -8.43 -0.28
N TYR A 58 7.29 -7.45 0.40
CA TYR A 58 7.91 -6.73 1.50
C TYR A 58 6.94 -6.65 2.67
N PHE A 59 7.39 -7.00 3.85
CA PHE A 59 6.59 -6.92 5.07
C PHE A 59 7.39 -6.14 6.13
N ALA A 60 6.75 -5.12 6.69
CA ALA A 60 7.31 -4.36 7.82
C ALA A 60 6.38 -4.50 9.01
N GLN A 61 6.90 -5.03 10.10
CA GLN A 61 6.16 -5.14 11.35
C GLN A 61 6.39 -3.88 12.17
N ILE A 62 5.32 -3.14 12.44
CA ILE A 62 5.38 -1.91 13.22
C ILE A 62 4.76 -2.14 14.59
N ARG A 63 5.07 -1.24 15.54
CA ARG A 63 4.41 -1.27 16.85
C ARG A 63 3.01 -0.68 16.71
N PRO A 64 2.01 -1.21 17.47
CA PRO A 64 0.67 -0.61 17.45
C PRO A 64 0.75 0.89 17.76
N GLY A 65 -0.01 1.69 17.02
CA GLY A 65 -0.04 3.14 17.20
C GLY A 65 1.07 3.92 16.53
N THR A 66 1.93 3.27 15.71
CA THR A 66 3.04 3.95 15.03
C THR A 66 2.76 4.19 13.53
N ASP A 67 1.51 4.10 13.08
CA ASP A 67 1.17 4.29 11.68
C ASP A 67 1.52 5.70 11.20
N ILE A 68 1.18 6.72 11.98
CA ILE A 68 1.44 8.11 11.60
C ILE A 68 2.95 8.40 11.50
N PRO A 69 3.78 8.06 12.50
CA PRO A 69 5.22 8.23 12.36
C PRO A 69 5.82 7.48 11.18
N PHE A 70 5.32 6.26 10.88
CA PHE A 70 5.81 5.48 9.76
C PHE A 70 5.53 6.19 8.44
N VAL A 71 4.30 6.69 8.26
CA VAL A 71 3.92 7.39 7.03
C VAL A 71 4.69 8.69 6.89
N TYR A 72 4.90 9.44 7.98
CA TYR A 72 5.72 10.65 7.92
C TYR A 72 7.16 10.34 7.52
N GLY A 73 7.71 9.24 7.99
CA GLY A 73 9.04 8.80 7.58
C GLY A 73 9.11 8.54 6.08
N MET A 74 8.11 7.86 5.53
CA MET A 74 8.01 7.62 4.10
C MET A 74 7.90 8.94 3.31
N MET A 75 7.07 9.86 3.77
CA MET A 75 6.90 11.17 3.13
C MET A 75 8.21 11.95 3.13
N ASN A 76 8.94 11.91 4.24
CA ASN A 76 10.23 12.58 4.35
C ASN A 76 11.22 12.05 3.30
N LEU A 77 11.29 10.73 3.13
CA LEU A 77 12.16 10.13 2.11
C LEU A 77 11.74 10.54 0.70
N ILE A 78 10.45 10.60 0.44
CA ILE A 78 9.93 10.99 -0.87
C ILE A 78 10.34 12.43 -1.19
N PHE A 79 10.17 13.36 -0.25
CA PHE A 79 10.51 14.76 -0.50
C PHE A 79 12.02 14.98 -0.57
N GLU A 80 12.81 14.29 0.25
CA GLU A 80 14.27 14.38 0.19
C GLU A 80 14.83 13.97 -1.16
N ASN A 81 14.23 12.96 -1.79
CA ASN A 81 14.70 12.42 -3.06
C ASN A 81 14.00 13.02 -4.27
N GLY A 82 13.04 13.94 -4.06
CA GLY A 82 12.33 14.59 -5.14
C GLY A 82 11.41 13.66 -5.92
N TRP A 83 10.88 12.62 -5.27
CA TRP A 83 10.02 11.62 -5.91
C TRP A 83 8.55 12.03 -5.97
N GLU A 84 8.18 13.15 -5.35
CA GLU A 84 6.80 13.61 -5.34
C GLU A 84 6.35 14.03 -6.74
N ASP A 85 5.07 13.81 -7.02
CA ASP A 85 4.44 14.30 -8.26
C ASP A 85 3.99 15.74 -8.05
N LYS A 86 4.85 16.68 -8.37
CA LYS A 86 4.60 18.12 -8.13
C LYS A 86 3.38 18.63 -8.87
N LYS A 87 3.15 18.14 -10.07
CA LYS A 87 2.00 18.57 -10.85
C LYS A 87 0.69 18.13 -10.20
N PHE A 88 0.63 16.88 -9.72
CA PHE A 88 -0.54 16.38 -9.03
C PHE A 88 -0.79 17.14 -7.73
N ILE A 89 0.28 17.39 -6.96
CA ILE A 89 0.18 18.13 -5.70
C ILE A 89 -0.37 19.54 -5.94
N ASP A 90 0.13 20.23 -6.94
CA ASP A 90 -0.32 21.60 -7.26
C ASP A 90 -1.78 21.62 -7.69
N ASP A 91 -2.23 20.62 -8.47
CA ASP A 91 -3.56 20.58 -9.04
C ASP A 91 -4.62 20.00 -8.11
N ARG A 92 -4.26 19.05 -7.24
CA ARG A 92 -5.22 18.18 -6.56
C ARG A 92 -5.11 18.15 -5.05
N VAL A 93 -3.98 18.55 -4.48
CA VAL A 93 -3.74 18.40 -3.04
C VAL A 93 -3.93 19.73 -2.32
N TYR A 94 -4.72 19.69 -1.25
CA TYR A 94 -4.97 20.84 -0.41
C TYR A 94 -4.09 20.76 0.84
N GLY A 95 -3.56 21.88 1.28
CA GLY A 95 -2.80 21.97 2.53
C GLY A 95 -1.32 21.61 2.43
N MET A 96 -0.79 21.59 1.23
CA MET A 96 0.64 21.32 1.01
C MET A 96 1.46 22.61 0.93
#